data_9fa6a6ef041b8014050488e0cce276f4
#
_entry.id   9fa6a6ef041b8014050488e0cce276f4
#
_cell.length_a   1.000
_cell.length_b   1.000
_cell.length_c   1.000
_cell.angle_alpha   90.00
_cell.angle_beta   90.00
_cell.angle_gamma   90.00
#
_symmetry.space_group_name_H-M   'P 1'
#
loop_
_entity.id
_entity.type
_entity.pdbx_description
1 polymer ?
#
loop_
_entity_poly.entity_id
_entity_poly.type
_entity_poly.pdbx_seq_one_letter_code
_entity_poly.pdbx_strand_id
1 'polypeptide(L)'
;MLSDVTVPDRMDEVSSKGYAWGYIGSCVPFVVCLALVLGAGSIGISQMTALNLTLFITAVWWLVTTLPLLRQYKQVHFVEVQEHAIRQSFARIGHTLRHLKEDRQVFWFLLAFFCYIDGVYTIIDMATAYGTALGLDTTGLLLALLVTQIVAFPSALVFGRLSGQYPSSTLIPVCIAAYAGIALFAFFLKHQWQFWVLAVVVGMFQGGIQALSRSHFAKIIPPEKSGEY
;
A
#
# COMPACT_ATOMS: atom_id res chain seq x y z
N MET A 1 8.75 14.40 2.95
CA MET A 1 8.11 13.07 3.08
C MET A 1 9.16 11.99 3.22
N LEU A 2 9.35 10.98 2.30
CA LEU A 2 10.44 10.00 2.52
C LEU A 2 11.81 10.67 2.51
N SER A 3 12.02 11.66 1.62
CA SER A 3 13.20 12.52 1.54
C SER A 3 13.44 13.38 2.79
N ASP A 4 12.42 13.64 3.61
CA ASP A 4 12.58 14.40 4.86
C ASP A 4 12.99 13.49 6.05
N VAL A 5 12.80 12.20 5.91
CA VAL A 5 13.00 11.22 7.00
C VAL A 5 14.33 10.49 6.86
N THR A 6 14.84 10.35 5.62
CA THR A 6 16.04 9.53 5.36
C THR A 6 16.82 10.01 4.12
N VAL A 7 18.07 9.56 4.05
CA VAL A 7 18.96 9.79 2.90
C VAL A 7 18.68 8.78 1.77
N PRO A 8 19.04 9.11 0.49
CA PRO A 8 18.74 8.27 -0.67
C PRO A 8 19.17 6.81 -0.54
N ASP A 9 20.35 6.54 0.04
CA ASP A 9 20.90 5.19 0.17
C ASP A 9 20.08 4.29 1.10
N ARG A 10 19.32 4.87 2.04
CA ARG A 10 18.49 4.14 3.00
C ARG A 10 16.99 4.22 2.71
N MET A 11 16.58 4.86 1.63
CA MET A 11 15.16 5.05 1.31
C MET A 11 14.41 3.72 1.14
N ASP A 12 15.02 2.71 0.51
CA ASP A 12 14.39 1.40 0.32
C ASP A 12 14.16 0.70 1.67
N GLU A 13 15.16 0.73 2.55
CA GLU A 13 15.07 0.13 3.88
C GLU A 13 13.99 0.81 4.72
N VAL A 14 13.98 2.14 4.76
CA VAL A 14 13.03 2.92 5.56
C VAL A 14 11.62 2.77 5.01
N SER A 15 11.44 2.82 3.68
CA SER A 15 10.16 2.59 3.04
C SER A 15 9.61 1.20 3.36
N SER A 16 10.44 0.16 3.22
CA SER A 16 10.06 -1.23 3.50
C SER A 16 9.69 -1.46 4.96
N LYS A 17 10.43 -0.88 5.92
CA LYS A 17 10.08 -0.89 7.34
C LYS A 17 8.76 -0.18 7.61
N GLY A 18 8.53 0.97 6.97
CA GLY A 18 7.26 1.70 7.10
C GLY A 18 6.07 0.88 6.65
N TYR A 19 6.16 0.22 5.49
CA TYR A 19 5.13 -0.69 5.01
C TYR A 19 4.96 -1.91 5.91
N ALA A 20 6.05 -2.54 6.36
CA ALA A 20 5.98 -3.67 7.28
C ALA A 20 5.19 -3.32 8.55
N TRP A 21 5.57 -2.24 9.23
CA TRP A 21 4.85 -1.79 10.42
C TRP A 21 3.39 -1.39 10.13
N GLY A 22 3.12 -0.87 8.93
CA GLY A 22 1.76 -0.59 8.47
C GLY A 22 0.92 -1.87 8.37
N TYR A 23 1.46 -2.94 7.77
CA TYR A 23 0.74 -4.21 7.65
C TYR A 23 0.41 -4.84 9.01
N ILE A 24 1.39 -4.98 9.90
CA ILE A 24 1.12 -5.56 11.21
C ILE A 24 0.24 -4.66 12.08
N GLY A 25 0.41 -3.33 11.96
CA GLY A 25 -0.43 -2.36 12.65
C GLY A 25 -1.90 -2.40 12.21
N SER A 26 -2.17 -2.70 10.94
CA SER A 26 -3.52 -2.86 10.41
C SER A 26 -4.19 -4.16 10.85
N CYS A 27 -3.43 -5.19 11.22
CA CYS A 27 -3.98 -6.44 11.74
C CYS A 27 -4.77 -6.23 13.04
N VAL A 28 -4.35 -5.31 13.90
CA VAL A 28 -5.02 -5.06 15.20
C VAL A 28 -6.48 -4.62 15.02
N PRO A 29 -6.79 -3.49 14.35
CA PRO A 29 -8.16 -3.08 14.13
C PRO A 29 -8.92 -4.09 13.26
N PHE A 30 -8.24 -4.76 12.31
CA PHE A 30 -8.88 -5.75 11.45
C PHE A 30 -9.41 -6.95 12.27
N VAL A 31 -8.61 -7.51 13.18
CA VAL A 31 -9.03 -8.63 14.04
C VAL A 31 -10.18 -8.22 14.96
N VAL A 32 -10.11 -7.01 15.55
CA VAL A 32 -11.20 -6.49 16.39
C VAL A 32 -12.50 -6.33 15.59
N CYS A 33 -12.43 -5.75 14.41
CA CYS A 33 -13.56 -5.58 13.52
C CYS A 33 -14.15 -6.92 13.05
N LEU A 34 -13.28 -7.87 12.69
CA LEU A 34 -13.68 -9.20 12.27
C LEU A 34 -14.41 -9.95 13.40
N ALA A 35 -13.84 -9.94 14.61
CA ALA A 35 -14.46 -10.54 15.78
C ALA A 35 -15.84 -9.92 16.10
N LEU A 36 -15.97 -8.60 15.97
CA LEU A 36 -17.22 -7.89 16.17
C LEU A 36 -18.27 -8.29 15.14
N VAL A 37 -17.91 -8.37 13.86
CA VAL A 37 -18.84 -8.73 12.78
C VAL A 37 -19.27 -10.20 12.88
N LEU A 38 -18.34 -11.12 13.12
CA LEU A 38 -18.67 -12.56 13.27
C LEU A 38 -19.41 -12.86 14.58
N GLY A 39 -19.11 -12.11 15.65
CA GLY A 39 -19.75 -12.25 16.96
C GLY A 39 -21.04 -11.47 17.15
N ALA A 40 -21.51 -10.69 16.17
CA ALA A 40 -22.65 -9.78 16.29
C ALA A 40 -23.91 -10.47 16.84
N GLY A 41 -24.23 -11.65 16.31
CA GLY A 41 -25.38 -12.44 16.77
C GLY A 41 -25.25 -12.92 18.22
N SER A 42 -24.07 -13.28 18.68
CA SER A 42 -23.82 -13.73 20.05
C SER A 42 -23.86 -12.57 21.06
N ILE A 43 -23.57 -11.36 20.64
CA ILE A 43 -23.61 -10.14 21.47
C ILE A 43 -25.01 -9.50 21.46
N GLY A 44 -25.92 -9.97 20.60
CA GLY A 44 -27.27 -9.45 20.46
C GLY A 44 -27.39 -8.12 19.73
N ILE A 45 -26.40 -7.76 18.88
CA ILE A 45 -26.44 -6.56 18.03
C ILE A 45 -26.77 -6.94 16.58
N SER A 46 -27.41 -6.01 15.86
CA SER A 46 -27.68 -6.22 14.45
C SER A 46 -26.38 -6.19 13.62
N GLN A 47 -26.36 -6.92 12.50
CA GLN A 47 -25.22 -6.91 11.59
C GLN A 47 -24.89 -5.51 11.09
N MET A 48 -25.90 -4.68 10.83
CA MET A 48 -25.71 -3.29 10.42
C MET A 48 -25.04 -2.46 11.53
N THR A 49 -25.43 -2.67 12.80
CA THR A 49 -24.78 -2.00 13.95
C THR A 49 -23.32 -2.42 14.08
N ALA A 50 -23.03 -3.72 13.91
CA ALA A 50 -21.66 -4.23 13.92
C ALA A 50 -20.80 -3.54 12.82
N LEU A 51 -21.31 -3.45 11.58
CA LEU A 51 -20.63 -2.77 10.49
C LEU A 51 -20.39 -1.27 10.77
N ASN A 52 -21.37 -0.56 11.30
CA ASN A 52 -21.20 0.86 11.68
C ASN A 52 -20.13 1.03 12.77
N LEU A 53 -20.08 0.11 13.74
CA LEU A 53 -19.04 0.13 14.77
C LEU A 53 -17.64 -0.13 14.20
N THR A 54 -17.49 -1.00 13.19
CA THR A 54 -16.18 -1.20 12.53
C THR A 54 -15.67 0.06 11.85
N LEU A 55 -16.54 0.85 11.20
CA LEU A 55 -16.16 2.13 10.63
C LEU A 55 -15.70 3.11 11.71
N PHE A 56 -16.41 3.18 12.83
CA PHE A 56 -16.02 4.03 13.95
C PHE A 56 -14.68 3.61 14.57
N ILE A 57 -14.49 2.31 14.81
CA ILE A 57 -13.22 1.75 15.32
C ILE A 57 -12.06 2.12 14.39
N THR A 58 -12.24 1.96 13.08
CA THR A 58 -11.22 2.30 12.09
C THR A 58 -10.90 3.80 12.11
N ALA A 59 -11.91 4.67 12.20
CA ALA A 59 -11.71 6.12 12.28
C ALA A 59 -10.91 6.51 13.54
N VAL A 60 -11.28 5.95 14.69
CA VAL A 60 -10.56 6.17 15.96
C VAL A 60 -9.12 5.66 15.88
N TRP A 61 -8.91 4.47 15.31
CA TRP A 61 -7.58 3.91 15.10
C TRP A 61 -6.70 4.83 14.26
N TRP A 62 -7.21 5.34 13.15
CA TRP A 62 -6.49 6.29 12.31
C TRP A 62 -6.15 7.58 13.05
N LEU A 63 -7.10 8.13 13.79
CA LEU A 63 -6.87 9.33 14.57
C LEU A 63 -5.74 9.12 15.60
N VAL A 64 -5.83 8.05 16.39
CA VAL A 64 -4.85 7.74 17.44
C VAL A 64 -3.45 7.50 16.86
N THR A 65 -3.34 6.75 15.77
CA THR A 65 -2.05 6.46 15.13
C THR A 65 -1.46 7.66 14.37
N THR A 66 -2.29 8.61 13.94
CA THR A 66 -1.83 9.84 13.27
C THR A 66 -1.28 10.88 14.25
N LEU A 67 -1.77 10.93 15.49
CA LEU A 67 -1.34 11.93 16.49
C LEU A 67 0.18 11.94 16.74
N PRO A 68 0.87 10.80 16.93
CA PRO A 68 2.32 10.79 17.09
C PRO A 68 3.06 11.34 15.87
N LEU A 69 2.56 11.03 14.65
CA LEU A 69 3.12 11.53 13.41
C LEU A 69 3.05 13.08 13.37
N LEU A 70 1.91 13.66 13.65
CA LEU A 70 1.71 15.12 13.66
C LEU A 70 2.60 15.83 14.69
N ARG A 71 2.94 15.15 15.80
CA ARG A 71 3.79 15.73 16.86
C ARG A 71 5.28 15.60 16.57
N GLN A 72 5.70 14.57 15.87
CA GLN A 72 7.12 14.22 15.69
C GLN A 72 7.65 14.56 14.30
N TYR A 73 6.78 14.61 13.27
CA TYR A 73 7.20 14.87 11.92
C TYR A 73 7.61 16.34 11.75
N LYS A 74 8.82 16.53 11.23
CA LYS A 74 9.33 17.85 10.83
C LYS A 74 9.61 17.79 9.34
N GLN A 75 8.92 18.63 8.59
CA GLN A 75 9.18 18.81 7.17
C GLN A 75 10.49 19.57 6.99
N VAL A 76 11.44 19.00 6.27
CA VAL A 76 12.74 19.60 5.97
C VAL A 76 12.68 20.34 4.64
N HIS A 77 12.09 19.71 3.63
CA HIS A 77 11.92 20.30 2.31
C HIS A 77 10.52 20.91 2.21
N PHE A 78 10.44 22.22 2.35
CA PHE A 78 9.20 22.98 2.22
C PHE A 78 9.41 24.19 1.29
N VAL A 79 8.32 24.62 0.69
CA VAL A 79 8.30 25.83 -0.12
C VAL A 79 7.72 26.95 0.74
N GLU A 80 8.35 28.13 0.75
CA GLU A 80 7.85 29.28 1.47
C GLU A 80 6.45 29.66 1.03
N VAL A 81 5.60 29.97 2.02
CA VAL A 81 4.22 30.39 1.76
C VAL A 81 4.25 31.75 1.08
N GLN A 82 3.72 31.83 -0.13
CA GLN A 82 3.60 33.06 -0.89
C GLN A 82 2.15 33.53 -0.93
N GLU A 83 1.92 34.81 -1.19
CA GLU A 83 0.60 35.34 -1.50
C GLU A 83 -0.04 34.56 -2.64
N HIS A 84 -1.33 34.20 -2.51
CA HIS A 84 -2.07 33.35 -3.45
C HIS A 84 -1.59 31.89 -3.55
N ALA A 85 -1.20 31.27 -2.41
CA ALA A 85 -0.67 29.90 -2.32
C ALA A 85 -1.46 28.85 -3.13
N ILE A 86 -2.79 28.89 -3.11
CA ILE A 86 -3.65 27.94 -3.83
C ILE A 86 -3.45 28.05 -5.35
N ARG A 87 -3.54 29.26 -5.92
CA ARG A 87 -3.38 29.49 -7.35
C ARG A 87 -1.98 29.11 -7.83
N GLN A 88 -0.98 29.43 -7.02
CA GLN A 88 0.41 29.07 -7.34
C GLN A 88 0.66 27.58 -7.27
N SER A 89 0.04 26.85 -6.32
CA SER A 89 0.13 25.40 -6.25
C SER A 89 -0.42 24.74 -7.53
N PHE A 90 -1.58 25.17 -8.00
CA PHE A 90 -2.12 24.67 -9.28
C PHE A 90 -1.24 25.06 -10.48
N ALA A 91 -0.69 26.27 -10.50
CA ALA A 91 0.22 26.69 -11.57
C ALA A 91 1.51 25.85 -11.58
N ARG A 92 2.08 25.53 -10.41
CA ARG A 92 3.26 24.64 -10.29
C ARG A 92 2.95 23.22 -10.76
N ILE A 93 1.82 22.65 -10.34
CA ILE A 93 1.39 21.33 -10.84
C ILE A 93 1.25 21.36 -12.36
N GLY A 94 0.60 22.38 -12.91
CA GLY A 94 0.46 22.55 -14.37
C GLY A 94 1.81 22.69 -15.08
N HIS A 95 2.77 23.41 -14.49
CA HIS A 95 4.13 23.53 -14.99
C HIS A 95 4.85 22.17 -14.94
N THR A 96 4.82 21.48 -13.81
CA THR A 96 5.44 20.16 -13.64
C THR A 96 4.88 19.14 -14.63
N LEU A 97 3.57 19.11 -14.85
CA LEU A 97 2.93 18.23 -15.85
C LEU A 97 3.38 18.53 -17.28
N ARG A 98 3.56 19.81 -17.63
CA ARG A 98 4.05 20.20 -18.97
C ARG A 98 5.50 19.80 -19.22
N HIS A 99 6.34 19.90 -18.19
CA HIS A 99 7.77 19.60 -18.27
C HIS A 99 8.13 18.18 -17.87
N LEU A 100 7.14 17.38 -17.43
CA LEU A 100 7.33 15.98 -17.04
C LEU A 100 7.97 15.13 -18.16
N LYS A 101 7.65 15.44 -19.41
CA LYS A 101 8.22 14.74 -20.58
C LYS A 101 9.71 15.06 -20.80
N GLU A 102 10.23 16.15 -20.25
CA GLU A 102 11.63 16.54 -20.35
C GLU A 102 12.49 15.66 -19.44
N ASP A 103 11.96 15.27 -18.27
CA ASP A 103 12.58 14.27 -17.41
C ASP A 103 12.14 12.86 -17.84
N ARG A 104 12.87 12.33 -18.82
CA ARG A 104 12.54 11.05 -19.44
C ARG A 104 12.49 9.89 -18.45
N GLN A 105 13.32 9.91 -17.41
CA GLN A 105 13.36 8.83 -16.40
C GLN A 105 12.10 8.84 -15.54
N VAL A 106 11.71 10.02 -15.03
CA VAL A 106 10.49 10.18 -14.23
C VAL A 106 9.25 9.87 -15.05
N PHE A 107 9.19 10.34 -16.30
CA PHE A 107 8.04 10.10 -17.20
C PHE A 107 7.80 8.61 -17.45
N TRP A 108 8.83 7.86 -17.85
CA TRP A 108 8.69 6.42 -18.11
C TRP A 108 8.40 5.62 -16.85
N PHE A 109 8.98 6.01 -15.72
CA PHE A 109 8.67 5.36 -14.45
C PHE A 109 7.20 5.57 -14.06
N LEU A 110 6.69 6.81 -14.13
CA LEU A 110 5.28 7.11 -13.82
C LEU A 110 4.31 6.37 -14.74
N LEU A 111 4.61 6.30 -16.03
CA LEU A 111 3.78 5.56 -16.99
C LEU A 111 3.76 4.06 -16.66
N ALA A 112 4.91 3.47 -16.41
CA ALA A 112 5.01 2.07 -15.99
C ALA A 112 4.31 1.84 -14.64
N PHE A 113 4.54 2.73 -13.66
CA PHE A 113 3.91 2.68 -12.34
C PHE A 113 2.40 2.70 -12.45
N PHE A 114 1.84 3.62 -13.22
CA PHE A 114 0.40 3.69 -13.46
C PHE A 114 -0.15 2.36 -13.98
N CYS A 115 0.51 1.76 -14.99
CA CYS A 115 0.04 0.51 -15.57
C CYS A 115 0.07 -0.67 -14.61
N TYR A 116 1.15 -0.87 -13.84
CA TYR A 116 1.24 -2.04 -12.99
C TYR A 116 0.58 -1.89 -11.63
N ILE A 117 0.57 -0.68 -11.06
CA ILE A 117 0.01 -0.47 -9.72
C ILE A 117 -1.51 -0.59 -9.73
N ASP A 118 -2.16 -0.16 -10.81
CA ASP A 118 -3.59 -0.35 -11.00
C ASP A 118 -3.96 -1.84 -10.99
N GLY A 119 -3.21 -2.68 -11.71
CA GLY A 119 -3.39 -4.13 -11.66
C GLY A 119 -3.15 -4.72 -10.27
N VAL A 120 -2.14 -4.25 -9.53
CA VAL A 120 -1.86 -4.69 -8.17
C VAL A 120 -3.02 -4.35 -7.23
N TYR A 121 -3.50 -3.10 -7.25
CA TYR A 121 -4.62 -2.68 -6.40
C TYR A 121 -5.92 -3.37 -6.79
N THR A 122 -6.18 -3.58 -8.08
CA THR A 122 -7.35 -4.34 -8.54
C THR A 122 -7.37 -5.75 -7.95
N ILE A 123 -6.23 -6.45 -7.93
CA ILE A 123 -6.14 -7.78 -7.33
C ILE A 123 -6.41 -7.71 -5.82
N ILE A 124 -5.87 -6.73 -5.11
CA ILE A 124 -6.03 -6.58 -3.66
C ILE A 124 -7.47 -6.22 -3.30
N ASP A 125 -8.04 -5.21 -3.95
CA ASP A 125 -9.32 -4.62 -3.58
C ASP A 125 -10.51 -5.48 -4.05
N MET A 126 -10.36 -6.16 -5.18
CA MET A 126 -11.42 -7.00 -5.76
C MET A 126 -11.34 -8.47 -5.30
N ALA A 127 -10.33 -8.88 -4.56
CA ALA A 127 -10.13 -10.27 -4.16
C ALA A 127 -11.37 -10.88 -3.47
N THR A 128 -11.94 -10.20 -2.48
CA THR A 128 -13.12 -10.67 -1.76
C THR A 128 -14.38 -10.67 -2.61
N ALA A 129 -14.58 -9.63 -3.42
CA ALA A 129 -15.71 -9.57 -4.36
C ALA A 129 -15.64 -10.71 -5.38
N TYR A 130 -14.47 -10.98 -5.92
CA TYR A 130 -14.21 -12.08 -6.84
C TYR A 130 -14.45 -13.44 -6.17
N GLY A 131 -13.91 -13.67 -4.97
CA GLY A 131 -14.12 -14.91 -4.20
C GLY A 131 -15.61 -15.14 -3.88
N THR A 132 -16.33 -14.09 -3.51
CA THR A 132 -17.78 -14.16 -3.25
C THR A 132 -18.55 -14.49 -4.52
N ALA A 133 -18.20 -13.90 -5.66
CA ALA A 133 -18.82 -14.22 -6.95
C ALA A 133 -18.61 -15.68 -7.39
N LEU A 134 -17.51 -16.31 -6.95
CA LEU A 134 -17.25 -17.75 -7.15
C LEU A 134 -17.97 -18.64 -6.13
N GLY A 135 -18.74 -18.07 -5.20
CA GLY A 135 -19.48 -18.82 -4.15
C GLY A 135 -18.59 -19.34 -3.03
N LEU A 136 -17.40 -18.77 -2.81
CA LEU A 136 -16.52 -19.13 -1.71
C LEU A 136 -17.04 -18.60 -0.37
N ASP A 137 -16.68 -19.28 0.73
CA ASP A 137 -17.07 -18.88 2.07
C ASP A 137 -16.52 -17.51 2.46
N THR A 138 -17.41 -16.59 2.81
CA THR A 138 -17.07 -15.19 3.14
C THR A 138 -16.13 -15.10 4.35
N THR A 139 -16.34 -15.93 5.37
CA THR A 139 -15.48 -15.95 6.56
C THR A 139 -14.06 -16.36 6.18
N GLY A 140 -13.93 -17.39 5.35
CA GLY A 140 -12.65 -17.83 4.81
C GLY A 140 -11.96 -16.78 3.94
N LEU A 141 -12.71 -15.99 3.16
CA LEU A 141 -12.16 -14.86 2.39
C LEU A 141 -11.60 -13.76 3.31
N LEU A 142 -12.33 -13.37 4.34
CA LEU A 142 -11.89 -12.36 5.30
C LEU A 142 -10.64 -12.81 6.09
N LEU A 143 -10.61 -14.07 6.52
CA LEU A 143 -9.42 -14.63 7.17
C LEU A 143 -8.21 -14.69 6.23
N ALA A 144 -8.41 -14.99 4.96
CA ALA A 144 -7.35 -14.97 3.96
C ALA A 144 -6.75 -13.57 3.76
N LEU A 145 -7.56 -12.50 3.82
CA LEU A 145 -7.05 -11.13 3.83
C LEU A 145 -6.16 -10.84 5.04
N LEU A 146 -6.53 -11.34 6.22
CA LEU A 146 -5.69 -11.22 7.42
C LEU A 146 -4.35 -11.93 7.22
N VAL A 147 -4.35 -13.13 6.65
CA VAL A 147 -3.13 -13.88 6.32
C VAL A 147 -2.26 -13.10 5.34
N THR A 148 -2.86 -12.47 4.32
CA THR A 148 -2.12 -11.59 3.38
C THR A 148 -1.34 -10.51 4.13
N GLN A 149 -1.96 -9.83 5.09
CA GLN A 149 -1.29 -8.78 5.87
C GLN A 149 -0.17 -9.32 6.77
N ILE A 150 -0.41 -10.46 7.43
CA ILE A 150 0.58 -11.13 8.27
C ILE A 150 1.81 -11.55 7.44
N VAL A 151 1.60 -12.09 6.24
CA VAL A 151 2.68 -12.49 5.32
C VAL A 151 3.39 -11.28 4.73
N ALA A 152 2.67 -10.20 4.43
CA ALA A 152 3.23 -8.99 3.88
C ALA A 152 4.23 -8.30 4.83
N PHE A 153 4.05 -8.43 6.15
CA PHE A 153 4.97 -7.89 7.16
C PHE A 153 6.41 -8.41 7.00
N PRO A 154 6.70 -9.72 7.17
CA PRO A 154 8.05 -10.23 6.99
C PRO A 154 8.56 -10.07 5.55
N SER A 155 7.68 -10.18 4.57
CA SER A 155 8.03 -10.01 3.17
C SER A 155 8.57 -8.61 2.89
N ALA A 156 7.91 -7.56 3.37
CA ALA A 156 8.39 -6.19 3.23
C ALA A 156 9.79 -6.01 3.83
N LEU A 157 10.07 -6.62 5.00
CA LEU A 157 11.39 -6.58 5.63
C LEU A 157 12.45 -7.32 4.78
N VAL A 158 12.09 -8.45 4.18
CA VAL A 158 12.97 -9.21 3.28
C VAL A 158 13.32 -8.38 2.05
N PHE A 159 12.33 -7.76 1.40
CA PHE A 159 12.56 -6.88 0.24
C PHE A 159 13.41 -5.65 0.62
N GLY A 160 13.21 -5.10 1.81
CA GLY A 160 14.06 -4.02 2.33
C GLY A 160 15.52 -4.43 2.53
N ARG A 161 15.80 -5.70 2.88
CA ARG A 161 17.16 -6.24 2.94
C ARG A 161 17.73 -6.55 1.57
N LEU A 162 16.91 -7.14 0.68
CA LEU A 162 17.31 -7.46 -0.68
C LEU A 162 17.67 -6.21 -1.48
N SER A 163 17.04 -5.08 -1.22
CA SER A 163 17.36 -3.80 -1.88
C SER A 163 18.76 -3.26 -1.53
N GLY A 164 19.39 -3.76 -0.47
CA GLY A 164 20.81 -3.51 -0.18
C GLY A 164 21.78 -4.30 -1.07
N GLN A 165 21.32 -5.37 -1.73
CA GLN A 165 22.13 -6.22 -2.61
C GLN A 165 21.75 -6.04 -4.09
N TYR A 166 20.48 -5.79 -4.37
CA TYR A 166 19.94 -5.67 -5.73
C TYR A 166 19.22 -4.32 -5.87
N PRO A 167 19.42 -3.60 -6.98
CA PRO A 167 18.75 -2.31 -7.19
C PRO A 167 17.23 -2.51 -7.30
N SER A 168 16.46 -1.51 -6.82
CA SER A 168 14.99 -1.50 -6.88
C SER A 168 14.47 -1.69 -8.30
N SER A 169 15.22 -1.20 -9.31
CA SER A 169 14.90 -1.39 -10.74
C SER A 169 14.89 -2.84 -11.20
N THR A 170 15.55 -3.74 -10.46
CA THR A 170 15.52 -5.20 -10.72
C THR A 170 14.44 -5.89 -9.91
N LEU A 171 14.25 -5.49 -8.67
CA LEU A 171 13.27 -6.13 -7.76
C LEU A 171 11.82 -5.81 -8.14
N ILE A 172 11.53 -4.60 -8.61
CA ILE A 172 10.18 -4.21 -9.04
C ILE A 172 9.67 -5.08 -10.20
N PRO A 173 10.41 -5.31 -11.29
CA PRO A 173 10.00 -6.22 -12.36
C PRO A 173 9.75 -7.66 -11.88
N VAL A 174 10.51 -8.16 -10.91
CA VAL A 174 10.27 -9.48 -10.31
C VAL A 174 8.91 -9.52 -9.62
N CYS A 175 8.58 -8.48 -8.85
CA CYS A 175 7.24 -8.37 -8.24
C CYS A 175 6.14 -8.28 -9.30
N ILE A 176 6.34 -7.52 -10.37
CA ILE A 176 5.36 -7.39 -11.48
C ILE A 176 5.14 -8.77 -12.14
N ALA A 177 6.21 -9.52 -12.41
CA ALA A 177 6.11 -10.86 -12.98
C ALA A 177 5.35 -11.82 -12.04
N ALA A 178 5.59 -11.73 -10.72
CA ALA A 178 4.83 -12.48 -9.73
C ALA A 178 3.34 -12.13 -9.74
N TYR A 179 2.98 -10.84 -9.82
CA TYR A 179 1.58 -10.42 -9.93
C TYR A 179 0.92 -10.86 -11.24
N ALA A 180 1.64 -10.90 -12.35
CA ALA A 180 1.14 -11.51 -13.59
C ALA A 180 0.83 -13.02 -13.40
N GLY A 181 1.72 -13.76 -12.71
CA GLY A 181 1.46 -15.14 -12.32
C GLY A 181 0.27 -15.32 -11.39
N ILE A 182 0.11 -14.41 -10.40
CA ILE A 182 -1.06 -14.33 -9.51
C ILE A 182 -2.36 -14.17 -10.31
N ALA A 183 -2.38 -13.25 -11.27
CA ALA A 183 -3.54 -13.03 -12.12
C ALA A 183 -3.89 -14.26 -12.97
N LEU A 184 -2.88 -14.92 -13.55
CA LEU A 184 -3.07 -16.17 -14.29
C LEU A 184 -3.59 -17.30 -13.39
N PHE A 185 -3.07 -17.44 -12.19
CA PHE A 185 -3.54 -18.44 -11.22
C PHE A 185 -4.99 -18.14 -10.79
N ALA A 186 -5.32 -16.86 -10.54
CA ALA A 186 -6.67 -16.43 -10.16
C ALA A 186 -7.72 -16.80 -11.23
N PHE A 187 -7.36 -16.78 -12.52
CA PHE A 187 -8.26 -17.20 -13.60
C PHE A 187 -8.75 -18.65 -13.46
N PHE A 188 -7.95 -19.53 -12.88
CA PHE A 188 -8.28 -20.95 -12.66
C PHE A 188 -8.83 -21.23 -11.25
N LEU A 189 -9.10 -20.21 -10.46
CA LEU A 189 -9.55 -20.34 -9.06
C LEU A 189 -10.98 -20.88 -9.01
N LYS A 190 -11.17 -22.01 -8.29
CA LYS A 190 -12.47 -22.67 -8.10
C LYS A 190 -12.73 -23.08 -6.64
N HIS A 191 -11.70 -23.21 -5.84
CA HIS A 191 -11.78 -23.78 -4.49
C HIS A 191 -11.23 -22.83 -3.44
N GLN A 192 -11.78 -22.87 -2.24
CA GLN A 192 -11.37 -22.05 -1.10
C GLN A 192 -9.88 -22.16 -0.79
N TRP A 193 -9.29 -23.35 -0.84
CA TRP A 193 -7.86 -23.54 -0.57
C TRP A 193 -6.95 -22.82 -1.57
N GLN A 194 -7.37 -22.70 -2.83
CA GLN A 194 -6.63 -21.96 -3.86
C GLN A 194 -6.60 -20.47 -3.53
N PHE A 195 -7.69 -19.93 -2.98
CA PHE A 195 -7.76 -18.55 -2.52
C PHE A 195 -6.78 -18.29 -1.37
N TRP A 196 -6.61 -19.25 -0.44
CA TRP A 196 -5.62 -19.15 0.63
C TRP A 196 -4.20 -19.14 0.09
N VAL A 197 -3.88 -20.00 -0.87
CA VAL A 197 -2.57 -19.98 -1.56
C VAL A 197 -2.34 -18.63 -2.24
N LEU A 198 -3.36 -18.11 -2.94
CA LEU A 198 -3.30 -16.81 -3.59
C LEU A 198 -3.02 -15.70 -2.57
N ALA A 199 -3.72 -15.69 -1.43
CA ALA A 199 -3.54 -14.72 -0.37
C ALA A 199 -2.09 -14.69 0.17
N VAL A 200 -1.49 -15.87 0.39
CA VAL A 200 -0.09 -15.98 0.80
C VAL A 200 0.85 -15.42 -0.26
N VAL A 201 0.68 -15.80 -1.54
CA VAL A 201 1.55 -15.34 -2.63
C VAL A 201 1.39 -13.83 -2.84
N VAL A 202 0.18 -13.28 -2.80
CA VAL A 202 -0.06 -11.82 -2.83
C VAL A 202 0.70 -11.15 -1.68
N GLY A 203 0.56 -11.65 -0.43
CA GLY A 203 1.27 -11.11 0.73
C GLY A 203 2.79 -11.12 0.56
N MET A 204 3.35 -12.14 -0.08
CA MET A 204 4.80 -12.24 -0.33
C MET A 204 5.34 -11.13 -1.23
N PHE A 205 4.56 -10.58 -2.14
CA PHE A 205 5.05 -9.58 -3.10
C PHE A 205 4.45 -8.18 -2.87
N GLN A 206 3.34 -8.06 -2.15
CA GLN A 206 2.64 -6.81 -1.88
C GLN A 206 3.55 -5.78 -1.20
N GLY A 207 4.23 -6.18 -0.12
CA GLY A 207 5.13 -5.31 0.62
C GLY A 207 6.30 -4.83 -0.23
N GLY A 208 6.88 -5.72 -1.04
CA GLY A 208 7.99 -5.41 -1.92
C GLY A 208 7.62 -4.39 -3.00
N ILE A 209 6.56 -4.67 -3.76
CA ILE A 209 6.19 -3.81 -4.89
C ILE A 209 5.78 -2.40 -4.43
N GLN A 210 5.02 -2.28 -3.34
CA GLN A 210 4.58 -0.97 -2.84
C GLN A 210 5.74 -0.18 -2.22
N ALA A 211 6.56 -0.82 -1.38
CA ALA A 211 7.66 -0.16 -0.69
C ALA A 211 8.77 0.29 -1.64
N LEU A 212 9.17 -0.59 -2.57
CA LEU A 212 10.26 -0.30 -3.51
C LEU A 212 9.84 0.69 -4.61
N SER A 213 8.60 0.64 -5.08
CA SER A 213 8.09 1.63 -6.03
C SER A 213 8.09 3.03 -5.44
N ARG A 214 7.63 3.17 -4.18
CA ARG A 214 7.64 4.44 -3.47
C ARG A 214 9.05 4.98 -3.24
N SER A 215 9.99 4.14 -2.81
CA SER A 215 11.37 4.56 -2.56
C SER A 215 12.12 4.86 -3.86
N HIS A 216 11.91 4.06 -4.91
CA HIS A 216 12.50 4.30 -6.22
C HIS A 216 12.03 5.65 -6.78
N PHE A 217 10.74 5.94 -6.71
CA PHE A 217 10.19 7.22 -7.13
C PHE A 217 10.82 8.38 -6.35
N ALA A 218 10.91 8.25 -5.02
CA ALA A 218 11.51 9.28 -4.18
C ALA A 218 13.00 9.55 -4.48
N LYS A 219 13.73 8.57 -5.05
CA LYS A 219 15.13 8.72 -5.45
C LYS A 219 15.32 9.45 -6.79
N ILE A 220 14.36 9.32 -7.71
CA ILE A 220 14.47 9.88 -9.06
C ILE A 220 13.91 11.30 -9.17
N ILE A 221 13.14 11.77 -8.18
CA ILE A 221 12.60 13.13 -8.16
C ILE A 221 13.46 14.06 -7.28
N PRO A 222 13.55 15.37 -7.62
CA PRO A 222 14.19 16.36 -6.75
C PRO A 222 13.46 16.44 -5.39
N PRO A 223 14.18 16.39 -4.25
CA PRO A 223 13.56 16.44 -2.91
C PRO A 223 12.65 17.65 -2.69
N GLU A 224 13.04 18.82 -3.20
CA GLU A 224 12.31 20.09 -3.09
C GLU A 224 10.97 20.06 -3.83
N LYS A 225 10.85 19.24 -4.88
CA LYS A 225 9.63 19.09 -5.70
C LYS A 225 8.83 17.85 -5.35
N SER A 226 9.20 17.12 -4.29
CA SER A 226 8.53 15.87 -3.91
C SER A 226 7.03 16.03 -3.62
N GLY A 227 6.59 17.22 -3.18
CA GLY A 227 5.19 17.54 -2.97
C GLY A 227 4.41 17.80 -4.25
N GLU A 228 5.05 18.20 -5.33
CA GLU A 228 4.42 18.46 -6.64
C GLU A 228 4.25 17.16 -7.44
N TYR A 229 5.22 16.24 -7.38
CA TYR A 229 5.20 14.92 -8.04
C TYR A 229 4.37 13.91 -7.28
#